data_c8961e235301ea608a33751ae2f92d86
#
_entry.id   c8961e235301ea608a33751ae2f92d86
#
_cell.length_a   1.000
_cell.length_b   1.000
_cell.length_c   1.000
_cell.angle_alpha   90.00
_cell.angle_beta   90.00
_cell.angle_gamma   90.00
#
_symmetry.space_group_name_H-M   'P 1'
#
loop_
_entity.id
_entity.type
_entity.pdbx_description
1 polymer ?
#
loop_
_entity_poly.entity_id
_entity_poly.type
_entity_poly.pdbx_seq_one_letter_code
_entity_poly.pdbx_strand_id
1 'polypeptide(L)'
;MMNLTQKQWLKHAVTHISDGFEDMRWKKSGSLKIAFCILILFFFAEIAHERLYGFQFYAVYDKTFNIIPYFIKTIVLFMSWTVGNWAVCTILDGEGTMKNIFIYSAYALVPYIFQMYINTVLSHFLVRDEYVFMQMIEITGTLWTAVLIFSAVKSVHQYTVLKTFSAVFLTVVAMFIMLALLILFMALVQQVYIFISTVYTEIVYRIRV
;
A
#
# COMPACT_ATOMS: atom_id res chain seq x y z
N MET A 1 17.13 29.09 -2.26
CA MET A 1 16.04 28.30 -2.85
C MET A 1 16.58 26.89 -3.12
N MET A 2 16.01 25.83 -2.52
CA MET A 2 16.46 24.45 -2.78
C MET A 2 16.00 24.02 -4.18
N ASN A 3 16.92 23.88 -5.11
CA ASN A 3 16.68 23.25 -6.41
C ASN A 3 17.10 21.77 -6.31
N LEU A 4 16.20 20.93 -5.82
CA LEU A 4 16.46 19.49 -5.66
C LEU A 4 16.01 18.72 -6.91
N THR A 5 16.79 17.69 -7.28
CA THR A 5 16.36 16.72 -8.29
C THR A 5 15.22 15.84 -7.73
N GLN A 6 14.47 15.17 -8.61
CA GLN A 6 13.34 14.33 -8.19
C GLN A 6 13.74 13.22 -7.18
N LYS A 7 14.95 12.65 -7.31
CA LYS A 7 15.49 11.67 -6.35
C LYS A 7 15.85 12.31 -5.00
N GLN A 8 16.35 13.53 -5.02
CA GLN A 8 16.66 14.27 -3.79
C GLN A 8 15.38 14.67 -3.04
N TRP A 9 14.29 14.96 -3.76
CA TRP A 9 12.97 15.18 -3.17
C TRP A 9 12.45 13.96 -2.44
N LEU A 10 12.61 12.75 -3.01
CA LEU A 10 12.28 11.51 -2.32
C LEU A 10 13.07 11.36 -1.01
N LYS A 11 14.39 11.54 -1.08
CA LYS A 11 15.25 11.48 0.13
C LYS A 11 14.81 12.50 1.16
N HIS A 12 14.57 13.74 0.75
CA HIS A 12 14.14 14.82 1.63
C HIS A 12 12.81 14.50 2.33
N ALA A 13 11.81 14.02 1.58
CA ALA A 13 10.51 13.63 2.12
C ALA A 13 10.61 12.52 3.18
N VAL A 14 11.49 11.53 2.97
CA VAL A 14 11.64 10.39 3.89
C VAL A 14 12.46 10.75 5.14
N THR A 15 13.44 11.67 5.02
CA THR A 15 14.34 12.01 6.12
C THR A 15 13.88 13.18 6.97
N HIS A 16 13.07 14.10 6.42
CA HIS A 16 12.56 15.28 7.12
C HIS A 16 11.05 15.13 7.35
N ILE A 17 10.69 14.53 8.47
CA ILE A 17 9.31 14.10 8.80
C ILE A 17 8.32 15.26 8.80
N SER A 18 8.70 16.43 9.35
CA SER A 18 7.81 17.59 9.48
C SER A 18 7.70 18.38 8.17
N ASP A 19 8.84 18.64 7.52
CA ASP A 19 8.93 19.67 6.48
C ASP A 19 9.06 19.07 5.08
N GLY A 20 9.50 17.79 4.99
CA GLY A 20 9.79 17.16 3.70
C GLY A 20 8.62 17.12 2.74
N PHE A 21 7.42 16.71 3.19
CA PHE A 21 6.21 16.69 2.36
C PHE A 21 5.61 18.10 2.17
N GLU A 22 5.78 19.00 3.15
CA GLU A 22 5.32 20.37 3.04
C GLU A 22 6.14 21.14 1.98
N ASP A 23 7.46 21.02 2.01
CA ASP A 23 8.35 21.58 0.99
C ASP A 23 8.04 21.03 -0.41
N MET A 24 7.77 19.71 -0.52
CA MET A 24 7.35 19.11 -1.78
C MET A 24 6.06 19.74 -2.32
N ARG A 25 5.11 20.04 -1.46
CA ARG A 25 3.85 20.65 -1.85
C ARG A 25 4.06 22.07 -2.37
N TRP A 26 4.78 22.92 -1.61
CA TRP A 26 5.04 24.30 -1.99
C TRP A 26 5.81 24.40 -3.31
N LYS A 27 6.70 23.45 -3.57
CA LYS A 27 7.47 23.38 -4.84
C LYS A 27 6.73 22.64 -5.95
N LYS A 28 5.51 22.13 -5.70
CA LYS A 28 4.75 21.29 -6.63
C LYS A 28 5.61 20.16 -7.20
N SER A 29 6.49 19.61 -6.38
CA SER A 29 7.44 18.57 -6.75
C SER A 29 6.86 17.17 -6.45
N GLY A 30 7.54 16.15 -6.97
CA GLY A 30 7.11 14.75 -6.88
C GLY A 30 6.88 14.16 -8.25
N SER A 31 7.28 12.92 -8.43
CA SER A 31 7.23 12.23 -9.72
C SER A 31 6.37 10.98 -9.66
N LEU A 32 5.37 10.91 -10.53
CA LEU A 32 4.57 9.70 -10.71
C LEU A 32 5.45 8.49 -11.12
N LYS A 33 6.48 8.71 -11.94
CA LYS A 33 7.39 7.63 -12.36
C LYS A 33 8.09 7.00 -11.17
N ILE A 34 8.57 7.83 -10.22
CA ILE A 34 9.22 7.34 -8.99
C ILE A 34 8.20 6.65 -8.10
N ALA A 35 6.98 7.18 -7.96
CA ALA A 35 5.91 6.56 -7.19
C ALA A 35 5.55 5.15 -7.71
N PHE A 36 5.42 4.98 -9.03
CA PHE A 36 5.23 3.66 -9.63
C PHE A 36 6.42 2.73 -9.41
N CYS A 37 7.67 3.23 -9.51
CA CYS A 37 8.85 2.44 -9.18
C CYS A 37 8.81 1.93 -7.73
N ILE A 38 8.40 2.78 -6.78
CA ILE A 38 8.27 2.40 -5.36
C ILE A 38 7.19 1.32 -5.19
N LEU A 39 6.05 1.41 -5.87
CA LEU A 39 5.02 0.38 -5.81
C LEU A 39 5.48 -0.96 -6.40
N ILE A 40 6.26 -0.93 -7.49
CA ILE A 40 6.87 -2.12 -8.05
C ILE A 40 7.86 -2.73 -7.04
N LEU A 41 8.69 -1.91 -6.39
CA LEU A 41 9.58 -2.37 -5.34
C LEU A 41 8.82 -2.93 -4.13
N PHE A 42 7.69 -2.33 -3.77
CA PHE A 42 6.81 -2.84 -2.71
C PHE A 42 6.24 -4.21 -3.07
N PHE A 43 5.75 -4.39 -4.30
CA PHE A 43 5.27 -5.68 -4.78
C PHE A 43 6.34 -6.78 -4.70
N PHE A 44 7.57 -6.48 -5.13
CA PHE A 44 8.68 -7.42 -5.02
C PHE A 44 9.12 -7.64 -3.57
N ALA A 45 9.03 -6.64 -2.70
CA ALA A 45 9.32 -6.77 -1.28
C ALA A 45 8.33 -7.73 -0.58
N GLU A 46 7.04 -7.67 -0.91
CA GLU A 46 6.03 -8.60 -0.42
C GLU A 46 6.34 -10.05 -0.82
N ILE A 47 6.70 -10.26 -2.09
CA ILE A 47 7.10 -11.60 -2.58
C ILE A 47 8.38 -12.08 -1.87
N ALA A 48 9.38 -11.21 -1.78
CA ALA A 48 10.65 -11.54 -1.15
C ALA A 48 10.48 -11.88 0.34
N HIS A 49 9.71 -11.06 1.04
CA HIS A 49 9.45 -11.25 2.46
C HIS A 49 8.72 -12.57 2.75
N GLU A 50 7.78 -12.98 1.90
CA GLU A 50 7.02 -14.20 2.12
C GLU A 50 7.70 -15.46 1.56
N ARG A 51 8.47 -15.34 0.47
CA ARG A 51 9.03 -16.49 -0.24
C ARG A 51 10.53 -16.70 -0.07
N LEU A 52 11.27 -15.64 0.21
CA LEU A 52 12.71 -15.69 0.39
C LEU A 52 13.13 -15.58 1.86
N TYR A 53 12.20 -15.75 2.80
CA TYR A 53 12.52 -15.75 4.22
C TYR A 53 13.33 -16.98 4.60
N GLY A 54 14.28 -16.84 5.53
CA GLY A 54 15.13 -17.92 5.98
C GLY A 54 14.34 -19.11 6.54
N PHE A 55 14.81 -20.32 6.29
CA PHE A 55 14.10 -21.56 6.61
C PHE A 55 13.65 -21.70 8.06
N GLN A 56 14.37 -21.08 9.01
CA GLN A 56 14.04 -21.10 10.43
C GLN A 56 12.77 -20.30 10.78
N PHE A 57 12.47 -19.29 9.98
CA PHE A 57 11.34 -18.36 10.15
C PHE A 57 10.23 -18.59 9.13
N TYR A 58 10.46 -19.51 8.18
CA TYR A 58 9.54 -19.78 7.09
C TYR A 58 8.35 -20.60 7.57
N ALA A 59 7.16 -20.00 7.52
CA ALA A 59 5.92 -20.63 7.98
C ALA A 59 5.00 -21.12 6.84
N VAL A 60 5.39 -20.90 5.58
CA VAL A 60 4.53 -21.22 4.43
C VAL A 60 4.80 -22.64 3.92
N TYR A 61 3.86 -23.54 4.14
CA TYR A 61 3.92 -24.92 3.65
C TYR A 61 3.45 -25.10 2.20
N ASP A 62 2.90 -24.06 1.60
CA ASP A 62 2.36 -24.14 0.24
C ASP A 62 3.47 -24.12 -0.80
N LYS A 63 3.61 -25.21 -1.55
CA LYS A 63 4.63 -25.37 -2.59
C LYS A 63 4.28 -24.64 -3.89
N THR A 64 3.01 -24.28 -4.08
CA THR A 64 2.54 -23.62 -5.30
C THR A 64 2.72 -22.12 -5.21
N PHE A 65 3.51 -21.55 -6.13
CA PHE A 65 3.65 -20.10 -6.25
C PHE A 65 2.44 -19.53 -6.99
N ASN A 66 1.69 -18.65 -6.32
CA ASN A 66 0.62 -17.88 -6.93
C ASN A 66 0.92 -16.38 -6.74
N ILE A 67 1.06 -15.65 -7.83
CA ILE A 67 1.38 -14.22 -7.84
C ILE A 67 0.16 -13.33 -7.51
N ILE A 68 -1.05 -13.85 -7.71
CA ILE A 68 -2.31 -13.09 -7.60
C ILE A 68 -2.51 -12.49 -6.20
N PRO A 69 -2.36 -13.24 -5.09
CA PRO A 69 -2.53 -12.68 -3.75
C PRO A 69 -1.61 -11.50 -3.46
N TYR A 70 -0.35 -11.56 -3.91
CA TYR A 70 0.62 -10.47 -3.72
C TYR A 70 0.22 -9.22 -4.50
N PHE A 71 -0.22 -9.42 -5.74
CA PHE A 71 -0.72 -8.34 -6.57
C PHE A 71 -1.95 -7.67 -5.92
N ILE A 72 -2.91 -8.45 -5.45
CA ILE A 72 -4.09 -7.94 -4.75
C ILE A 72 -3.67 -7.18 -3.49
N LYS A 73 -2.84 -7.78 -2.64
CA LYS A 73 -2.37 -7.16 -1.40
C LYS A 73 -1.68 -5.81 -1.66
N THR A 74 -0.79 -5.74 -2.63
CA THR A 74 -0.05 -4.52 -2.94
C THR A 74 -0.91 -3.46 -3.63
N ILE A 75 -1.58 -3.83 -4.72
CA ILE A 75 -2.28 -2.86 -5.58
C ILE A 75 -3.64 -2.49 -5.00
N VAL A 76 -4.44 -3.47 -4.58
CA VAL A 76 -5.80 -3.19 -4.09
C VAL A 76 -5.75 -2.40 -2.78
N LEU A 77 -4.87 -2.76 -1.83
CA LEU A 77 -4.75 -2.01 -0.57
C LEU A 77 -4.22 -0.59 -0.80
N PHE A 78 -3.18 -0.43 -1.63
CA PHE A 78 -2.64 0.90 -1.90
C PHE A 78 -3.63 1.79 -2.67
N MET A 79 -4.35 1.24 -3.64
CA MET A 79 -5.36 1.98 -4.38
C MET A 79 -6.59 2.30 -3.50
N SER A 80 -7.02 1.37 -2.65
CA SER A 80 -8.12 1.63 -1.71
C SER A 80 -7.74 2.73 -0.71
N TRP A 81 -6.49 2.78 -0.23
CA TRP A 81 -5.97 3.89 0.55
C TRP A 81 -6.04 5.21 -0.22
N THR A 82 -5.50 5.24 -1.44
CA THR A 82 -5.42 6.47 -2.24
C THR A 82 -6.80 7.03 -2.58
N VAL A 83 -7.72 6.16 -3.03
CA VAL A 83 -9.09 6.53 -3.39
C VAL A 83 -9.90 6.88 -2.14
N GLY A 84 -9.79 6.09 -1.06
CA GLY A 84 -10.46 6.34 0.20
C GLY A 84 -10.03 7.67 0.83
N ASN A 85 -8.71 7.94 0.84
CA ASN A 85 -8.19 9.21 1.34
C ASN A 85 -8.69 10.40 0.51
N TRP A 86 -8.66 10.28 -0.82
CA TRP A 86 -9.18 11.32 -1.69
C TRP A 86 -10.68 11.57 -1.47
N ALA A 87 -11.50 10.52 -1.38
CA ALA A 87 -12.93 10.64 -1.19
C ALA A 87 -13.28 11.28 0.17
N VAL A 88 -12.69 10.78 1.24
CA VAL A 88 -12.90 11.30 2.61
C VAL A 88 -12.43 12.75 2.71
N CYS A 89 -11.23 13.04 2.22
CA CYS A 89 -10.67 14.38 2.32
C CYS A 89 -11.40 15.40 1.42
N THR A 90 -12.03 14.95 0.32
CA THR A 90 -12.90 15.81 -0.48
C THR A 90 -14.13 16.27 0.34
N ILE A 91 -14.70 15.39 1.18
CA ILE A 91 -15.81 15.73 2.08
C ILE A 91 -15.34 16.64 3.22
N LEU A 92 -14.09 16.53 3.64
CA LEU A 92 -13.48 17.31 4.72
C LEU A 92 -12.80 18.61 4.24
N ASP A 93 -13.15 19.12 3.06
CA ASP A 93 -12.56 20.33 2.45
C ASP A 93 -11.02 20.25 2.32
N GLY A 94 -10.51 19.11 1.91
CA GLY A 94 -9.08 18.92 1.65
C GLY A 94 -8.66 19.42 0.28
N GLU A 95 -7.49 20.05 0.20
CA GLU A 95 -6.97 20.62 -1.05
C GLU A 95 -6.18 19.60 -1.91
N GLY A 96 -6.06 18.36 -1.45
CA GLY A 96 -5.23 17.32 -2.09
C GLY A 96 -5.84 16.80 -3.39
N THR A 97 -5.04 16.76 -4.46
CA THR A 97 -5.41 16.06 -5.69
C THR A 97 -5.07 14.56 -5.58
N MET A 98 -5.84 13.70 -6.23
CA MET A 98 -5.60 12.24 -6.25
C MET A 98 -4.17 11.91 -6.68
N LYS A 99 -3.61 12.66 -7.65
CA LYS A 99 -2.22 12.52 -8.09
C LYS A 99 -1.22 12.77 -6.97
N ASN A 100 -1.41 13.83 -6.19
CA ASN A 100 -0.50 14.19 -5.09
C ASN A 100 -0.61 13.20 -3.93
N ILE A 101 -1.83 12.76 -3.60
CA ILE A 101 -2.07 11.72 -2.59
C ILE A 101 -1.33 10.44 -2.98
N PHE A 102 -1.45 10.00 -4.24
CA PHE A 102 -0.75 8.82 -4.75
C PHE A 102 0.76 8.93 -4.62
N ILE A 103 1.36 10.06 -5.06
CA ILE A 103 2.81 10.27 -5.01
C ILE A 103 3.31 10.28 -3.57
N TYR A 104 2.67 11.04 -2.69
CA TYR A 104 3.14 11.23 -1.32
C TYR A 104 2.95 9.98 -0.48
N SER A 105 1.84 9.27 -0.67
CA SER A 105 1.62 7.97 -0.03
C SER A 105 2.65 6.93 -0.48
N ALA A 106 2.99 6.89 -1.77
CA ALA A 106 4.04 5.99 -2.26
C ALA A 106 5.42 6.33 -1.65
N TYR A 107 5.76 7.61 -1.55
CA TYR A 107 7.02 8.04 -0.93
C TYR A 107 7.07 7.70 0.56
N ALA A 108 5.94 7.81 1.26
CA ALA A 108 5.84 7.44 2.67
C ALA A 108 6.04 5.94 2.93
N LEU A 109 5.83 5.06 1.94
CA LEU A 109 6.05 3.61 2.07
C LEU A 109 7.52 3.18 2.03
N VAL A 110 8.45 4.07 1.67
CA VAL A 110 9.86 3.70 1.49
C VAL A 110 10.48 3.05 2.72
N PRO A 111 10.31 3.54 3.97
CA PRO A 111 10.88 2.86 5.15
C PRO A 111 10.28 1.47 5.38
N TYR A 112 8.99 1.27 5.08
CA TYR A 112 8.31 -0.02 5.17
C TYR A 112 8.91 -1.04 4.19
N ILE A 113 9.15 -0.63 2.94
CA ILE A 113 9.79 -1.47 1.93
C ILE A 113 11.22 -1.82 2.35
N PHE A 114 11.96 -0.84 2.87
CA PHE A 114 13.34 -1.02 3.28
C PHE A 114 13.47 -2.02 4.44
N GLN A 115 12.62 -1.91 5.45
CA GLN A 115 12.61 -2.87 6.58
C GLN A 115 12.25 -4.29 6.13
N MET A 116 11.34 -4.46 5.16
CA MET A 116 10.99 -5.78 4.61
C MET A 116 12.22 -6.44 3.96
N TYR A 117 12.96 -5.71 3.13
CA TYR A 117 14.18 -6.24 2.51
C TYR A 117 15.26 -6.55 3.55
N ILE A 118 15.46 -5.68 4.55
CA ILE A 118 16.42 -5.93 5.63
C ILE A 118 16.04 -7.20 6.39
N ASN A 119 14.79 -7.34 6.81
CA ASN A 119 14.33 -8.51 7.55
C ASN A 119 14.44 -9.79 6.70
N THR A 120 14.16 -9.73 5.40
CA THR A 120 14.37 -10.86 4.50
C THR A 120 15.83 -11.29 4.45
N VAL A 121 16.77 -10.35 4.37
CA VAL A 121 18.21 -10.67 4.38
C VAL A 121 18.64 -11.19 5.74
N LEU A 122 18.25 -10.52 6.84
CA LEU A 122 18.63 -10.93 8.20
C LEU A 122 18.08 -12.32 8.58
N SER A 123 16.92 -12.71 8.06
CA SER A 123 16.32 -14.02 8.32
C SER A 123 17.21 -15.20 7.90
N HIS A 124 18.22 -14.99 7.04
CA HIS A 124 19.18 -16.02 6.62
C HIS A 124 20.40 -16.12 7.55
N PHE A 125 20.65 -15.10 8.35
CA PHE A 125 21.82 -15.02 9.22
C PHE A 125 21.48 -15.20 10.71
N LEU A 126 20.29 -14.77 11.11
CA LEU A 126 19.84 -14.82 12.50
C LEU A 126 19.23 -16.19 12.84
N VAL A 127 19.36 -16.57 14.12
CA VAL A 127 18.69 -17.74 14.69
C VAL A 127 17.39 -17.34 15.39
N ARG A 128 16.54 -18.34 15.72
CA ARG A 128 15.22 -18.09 16.33
C ARG A 128 15.27 -17.27 17.61
N ASP A 129 16.30 -17.45 18.41
CA ASP A 129 16.46 -16.74 19.68
C ASP A 129 16.75 -15.23 19.46
N GLU A 130 17.22 -14.88 18.27
CA GLU A 130 17.52 -13.51 17.85
C GLU A 130 16.36 -12.82 17.10
N TYR A 131 15.20 -13.46 17.02
CA TYR A 131 14.01 -12.92 16.35
C TYR A 131 13.61 -11.52 16.82
N VAL A 132 13.91 -11.19 18.08
CA VAL A 132 13.63 -9.88 18.67
C VAL A 132 14.28 -8.73 17.87
N PHE A 133 15.47 -8.93 17.31
CA PHE A 133 16.12 -7.90 16.47
C PHE A 133 15.34 -7.61 15.19
N MET A 134 14.84 -8.66 14.55
CA MET A 134 14.01 -8.51 13.34
C MET A 134 12.68 -7.80 13.67
N GLN A 135 12.07 -8.15 14.81
CA GLN A 135 10.84 -7.51 15.27
C GLN A 135 11.06 -6.02 15.60
N MET A 136 12.20 -5.65 16.19
CA MET A 136 12.54 -4.24 16.43
C MET A 136 12.67 -3.45 15.13
N ILE A 137 13.30 -4.02 14.11
CA ILE A 137 13.41 -3.38 12.77
C ILE A 137 12.01 -3.21 12.16
N GLU A 138 11.17 -4.24 12.27
CA GLU A 138 9.80 -4.22 11.76
C GLU A 138 8.95 -3.14 12.43
N ILE A 139 8.98 -3.07 13.75
CA ILE A 139 8.26 -2.04 14.50
C ILE A 139 8.78 -0.64 14.14
N THR A 140 10.09 -0.47 14.09
CA THR A 140 10.69 0.85 13.77
C THR A 140 10.32 1.30 12.36
N GLY A 141 10.43 0.44 11.34
CA GLY A 141 10.08 0.77 9.97
C GLY A 141 8.59 1.05 9.79
N THR A 142 7.74 0.27 10.48
CA THR A 142 6.28 0.46 10.46
C THR A 142 5.88 1.77 11.13
N LEU A 143 6.42 2.09 12.30
CA LEU A 143 6.16 3.36 12.98
C LEU A 143 6.65 4.55 12.17
N TRP A 144 7.83 4.45 11.57
CA TRP A 144 8.35 5.51 10.70
C TRP A 144 7.43 5.76 9.50
N THR A 145 6.99 4.68 8.86
CA THR A 145 6.03 4.76 7.75
C THR A 145 4.70 5.38 8.18
N ALA A 146 4.17 5.01 9.35
CA ALA A 146 2.92 5.59 9.87
C ALA A 146 3.05 7.11 10.08
N VAL A 147 4.18 7.56 10.65
CA VAL A 147 4.45 8.99 10.84
C VAL A 147 4.59 9.72 9.50
N LEU A 148 5.25 9.10 8.51
CA LEU A 148 5.37 9.69 7.17
C LEU A 148 4.03 9.75 6.43
N ILE A 149 3.18 8.73 6.54
CA ILE A 149 1.82 8.74 5.98
C ILE A 149 1.00 9.86 6.62
N PHE A 150 1.08 10.01 7.94
CA PHE A 150 0.41 11.10 8.65
C PHE A 150 0.88 12.47 8.16
N SER A 151 2.20 12.68 8.05
CA SER A 151 2.79 13.91 7.54
C SER A 151 2.40 14.17 6.07
N ALA A 152 2.38 13.13 5.24
CA ALA A 152 1.95 13.20 3.85
C ALA A 152 0.49 13.68 3.73
N VAL A 153 -0.45 13.09 4.48
CA VAL A 153 -1.87 13.49 4.49
C VAL A 153 -2.01 14.93 4.99
N LYS A 154 -1.35 15.29 6.11
CA LYS A 154 -1.35 16.65 6.64
C LYS A 154 -0.90 17.66 5.59
N SER A 155 0.22 17.40 4.92
CA SER A 155 0.80 18.33 3.94
C SER A 155 0.01 18.41 2.65
N VAL A 156 -0.50 17.27 2.13
CA VAL A 156 -1.32 17.25 0.90
C VAL A 156 -2.60 18.04 1.06
N HIS A 157 -3.28 17.92 2.21
CA HIS A 157 -4.58 18.54 2.45
C HIS A 157 -4.53 19.83 3.25
N GLN A 158 -3.34 20.25 3.73
CA GLN A 158 -3.12 21.43 4.58
C GLN A 158 -3.99 21.40 5.86
N TYR A 159 -4.08 20.23 6.46
CA TYR A 159 -4.85 20.05 7.68
C TYR A 159 -4.08 20.40 8.95
N THR A 160 -4.82 20.76 9.99
CA THR A 160 -4.29 20.76 11.35
C THR A 160 -4.05 19.33 11.82
N VAL A 161 -3.21 19.13 12.82
CA VAL A 161 -2.90 17.81 13.38
C VAL A 161 -4.17 17.03 13.75
N LEU A 162 -5.12 17.67 14.46
CA LEU A 162 -6.36 17.02 14.89
C LEU A 162 -7.24 16.62 13.70
N LYS A 163 -7.37 17.49 12.69
CA LYS A 163 -8.15 17.20 11.47
C LYS A 163 -7.49 16.06 10.66
N THR A 164 -6.14 15.98 10.68
CA THR A 164 -5.39 14.89 10.03
C THR A 164 -5.70 13.55 10.70
N PHE A 165 -5.73 13.47 12.03
CA PHE A 165 -6.11 12.25 12.74
C PHE A 165 -7.50 11.77 12.34
N SER A 166 -8.49 12.68 12.34
CA SER A 166 -9.85 12.36 11.90
C SER A 166 -9.89 11.90 10.44
N ALA A 167 -9.14 12.56 9.55
CA ALA A 167 -9.08 12.21 8.14
C ALA A 167 -8.45 10.82 7.91
N VAL A 168 -7.34 10.51 8.60
CA VAL A 168 -6.70 9.18 8.51
C VAL A 168 -7.63 8.09 9.06
N PHE A 169 -8.26 8.32 10.22
CA PHE A 169 -9.21 7.36 10.79
C PHE A 169 -10.39 7.10 9.84
N LEU A 170 -11.03 8.14 9.32
CA LEU A 170 -12.13 8.00 8.38
C LEU A 170 -11.68 7.37 7.05
N THR A 171 -10.44 7.61 6.61
CA THR A 171 -9.88 6.94 5.43
C THR A 171 -9.78 5.43 5.65
N VAL A 172 -9.32 4.98 6.82
CA VAL A 172 -9.27 3.55 7.16
C VAL A 172 -10.68 2.95 7.16
N VAL A 173 -11.67 3.63 7.74
CA VAL A 173 -13.08 3.19 7.69
C VAL A 173 -13.59 3.10 6.25
N ALA A 174 -13.30 4.11 5.43
CA ALA A 174 -13.68 4.12 4.01
C ALA A 174 -13.01 2.97 3.23
N MET A 175 -11.75 2.64 3.54
CA MET A 175 -11.08 1.47 2.94
C MET A 175 -11.82 0.17 3.25
N PHE A 176 -12.21 -0.06 4.52
CA PHE A 176 -12.98 -1.25 4.89
C PHE A 176 -14.31 -1.33 4.14
N ILE A 177 -15.03 -0.22 4.03
CA ILE A 177 -16.29 -0.16 3.26
C ILE A 177 -16.02 -0.48 1.79
N MET A 178 -15.01 0.12 1.17
CA MET A 178 -14.67 -0.13 -0.23
C MET A 178 -14.28 -1.57 -0.49
N LEU A 179 -13.49 -2.18 0.39
CA LEU A 179 -13.09 -3.59 0.28
C LEU A 179 -14.29 -4.52 0.45
N ALA A 180 -15.20 -4.24 1.39
CA ALA A 180 -16.43 -5.00 1.55
C ALA A 180 -17.33 -4.91 0.30
N LEU A 181 -17.49 -3.72 -0.27
CA LEU A 181 -18.22 -3.52 -1.53
C LEU A 181 -17.57 -4.24 -2.70
N LEU A 182 -16.24 -4.25 -2.78
CA LEU A 182 -15.50 -4.98 -3.80
C LEU A 182 -15.76 -6.50 -3.70
N ILE A 183 -15.71 -7.06 -2.50
CA ILE A 183 -16.01 -8.48 -2.26
C ILE A 183 -17.45 -8.80 -2.66
N LEU A 184 -18.42 -7.96 -2.26
CA LEU A 184 -19.82 -8.11 -2.65
C LEU A 184 -20.00 -8.07 -4.18
N PHE A 185 -19.37 -7.13 -4.84
CA PHE A 185 -19.38 -7.01 -6.30
C PHE A 185 -18.83 -8.26 -6.98
N MET A 186 -17.69 -8.78 -6.50
CA MET A 186 -17.11 -10.01 -7.04
C MET A 186 -18.02 -11.23 -6.82
N ALA A 187 -18.71 -11.31 -5.68
CA ALA A 187 -19.70 -12.37 -5.42
C ALA A 187 -20.89 -12.29 -6.39
N LEU A 188 -21.38 -11.08 -6.70
CA LEU A 188 -22.43 -10.88 -7.70
C LEU A 188 -21.98 -11.30 -9.10
N VAL A 189 -20.79 -10.91 -9.51
CA VAL A 189 -20.20 -11.32 -10.80
C VAL A 189 -20.08 -12.84 -10.89
N GLN A 190 -19.67 -13.50 -9.81
CA GLN A 190 -19.59 -14.96 -9.74
C GLN A 190 -20.98 -15.61 -9.89
N GLN A 191 -22.02 -15.07 -9.27
CA GLN A 191 -23.39 -15.59 -9.40
C GLN A 191 -23.90 -15.47 -10.84
N VAL A 192 -23.66 -14.34 -11.50
CA VAL A 192 -24.00 -14.13 -12.91
C VAL A 192 -23.27 -15.15 -13.81
N TYR A 193 -21.98 -15.35 -13.56
CA TYR A 193 -21.19 -16.33 -14.32
C TYR A 193 -21.75 -17.75 -14.16
N ILE A 194 -22.06 -18.18 -12.92
CA ILE A 194 -22.64 -19.51 -12.64
C ILE A 194 -23.98 -19.65 -13.34
N PHE A 195 -24.85 -18.63 -13.27
CA PHE A 195 -26.15 -18.65 -13.94
C PHE A 195 -26.00 -18.85 -15.47
N ILE A 196 -25.15 -18.03 -16.12
CA ILE A 196 -24.91 -18.15 -17.57
C ILE A 196 -24.35 -19.53 -17.93
N SER A 197 -23.39 -20.03 -17.16
CA SER A 197 -22.78 -21.35 -17.37
C SER A 197 -23.81 -22.49 -17.24
N THR A 198 -24.70 -22.41 -16.25
CA THR A 198 -25.77 -23.40 -16.04
C THR A 198 -26.76 -23.39 -17.21
N VAL A 199 -27.23 -22.21 -17.63
CA VAL A 199 -28.15 -22.06 -18.77
C VAL A 199 -27.50 -22.59 -20.06
N TYR A 200 -26.24 -22.25 -20.30
CA TYR A 200 -25.50 -22.76 -21.46
C TYR A 200 -25.42 -24.28 -21.45
N THR A 201 -25.07 -24.88 -20.33
CA THR A 201 -24.95 -26.34 -20.18
C THR A 201 -26.30 -27.03 -20.42
N GLU A 202 -27.39 -26.48 -19.89
CA GLU A 202 -28.72 -27.02 -20.07
C GLU A 202 -29.21 -26.96 -21.52
N ILE A 203 -28.94 -25.83 -22.21
CA ILE A 203 -29.26 -25.68 -23.64
C ILE A 203 -28.48 -26.70 -24.49
N VAL A 204 -27.17 -26.84 -24.25
CA VAL A 204 -26.32 -27.82 -24.97
C VAL A 204 -26.80 -29.25 -24.74
N TYR A 205 -27.23 -29.57 -23.51
CA TYR A 205 -27.75 -30.89 -23.19
C TYR A 205 -29.05 -31.19 -23.95
N ARG A 206 -29.97 -30.21 -24.02
CA ARG A 206 -31.25 -30.36 -24.74
C ARG A 206 -31.11 -30.47 -26.27
N ILE A 207 -30.06 -29.88 -26.84
CA ILE A 207 -29.80 -29.94 -28.29
C ILE A 207 -29.14 -31.28 -28.68
N ARG A 208 -28.44 -31.92 -27.75
CA ARG A 208 -27.77 -33.21 -28.01
C ARG A 208 -28.62 -34.44 -27.80
N VAL A 209 -29.79 -34.29 -27.19
CA VAL A 209 -30.83 -35.32 -27.05
C VAL A 209 -31.86 -35.17 -28.17
#